data_34560f605cb4ef567efff135374e4110
#
_entry.id   34560f605cb4ef567efff135374e4110
#
_cell.length_a   1.000
_cell.length_b   1.000
_cell.length_c   1.000
_cell.angle_alpha   90.00
_cell.angle_beta   90.00
_cell.angle_gamma   90.00
#
_symmetry.space_group_name_H-M   'P 1'
#
loop_
_entity.id
_entity.type
_entity.pdbx_description
1 polymer ?
#
loop_
_entity_poly.entity_id
_entity_poly.type
_entity_poly.pdbx_seq_one_letter_code
_entity_poly.pdbx_strand_id
1 'polypeptide(L)'
;MTPLRQRMLEDMQLHGLAPKTQQAYATAVRQLAEYYGKSPDLIDEDELRDYFLYLKNEKKVARSTCTQALCGIKFFYEKTLQRQWRTFDLIRPGKAHKLPVVLSIAEVHAVLSYLRQPAYRACLSVIYGCGLRLLEGIQLQVQDIDSSRMCLHIRQGKGNKDRYVPLPDNVLPLLRAYWLTHRHPTYLFPAKIKGRAATTTMCPSGVQRAFKAALQESGVHKAASVHTLRHSWATHLLEAGVNLRLIQIWMGHNSLQTTAIYTHLTRPAEEVAARAINQVMADLPGLPTDAPW
;
A
#
# COMPACT_ATOMS: atom_id res chain seq x y z
N MET A 1 0.08 -30.84 -10.55
CA MET A 1 0.71 -29.61 -11.06
C MET A 1 1.34 -29.96 -12.40
N THR A 2 1.15 -29.16 -13.46
CA THR A 2 1.73 -29.45 -14.78
C THR A 2 3.25 -29.16 -14.78
N PRO A 3 4.05 -29.88 -15.61
CA PRO A 3 5.49 -29.62 -15.72
C PRO A 3 5.83 -28.17 -16.09
N LEU A 4 5.08 -27.57 -17.00
CA LEU A 4 5.25 -26.17 -17.41
C LEU A 4 5.02 -25.19 -16.25
N ARG A 5 3.99 -25.42 -15.44
CA ARG A 5 3.73 -24.59 -14.26
C ARG A 5 4.85 -24.72 -13.23
N GLN A 6 5.37 -25.93 -13.03
CA GLN A 6 6.47 -26.17 -12.10
C GLN A 6 7.72 -25.40 -12.57
N ARG A 7 8.08 -25.54 -13.85
CA ARG A 7 9.22 -24.83 -14.46
C ARG A 7 9.07 -23.32 -14.34
N MET A 8 7.89 -22.76 -14.63
CA MET A 8 7.63 -21.33 -14.46
C MET A 8 7.82 -20.85 -13.02
N LEU A 9 7.39 -21.66 -12.04
CA LEU A 9 7.58 -21.33 -10.61
C LEU A 9 9.06 -21.32 -10.23
N GLU A 10 9.83 -22.28 -10.70
CA GLU A 10 11.29 -22.37 -10.48
C GLU A 10 12.01 -21.18 -11.12
N ASP A 11 11.68 -20.84 -12.37
CA ASP A 11 12.22 -19.65 -13.05
C ASP A 11 11.92 -18.37 -12.27
N MET A 12 10.69 -18.22 -11.77
CA MET A 12 10.31 -17.08 -10.92
C MET A 12 11.08 -17.03 -9.60
N GLN A 13 11.38 -18.17 -8.98
CA GLN A 13 12.22 -18.25 -7.79
C GLN A 13 13.65 -17.81 -8.08
N LEU A 14 14.24 -18.32 -9.17
CA LEU A 14 15.59 -17.92 -9.63
C LEU A 14 15.67 -16.41 -9.91
N HIS A 15 14.60 -15.80 -10.43
CA HIS A 15 14.48 -14.36 -10.61
C HIS A 15 14.18 -13.57 -9.32
N GLY A 16 14.11 -14.23 -8.15
CA GLY A 16 13.88 -13.58 -6.86
C GLY A 16 12.49 -12.97 -6.69
N LEU A 17 11.48 -13.45 -7.44
CA LEU A 17 10.12 -12.92 -7.33
C LEU A 17 9.46 -13.37 -6.02
N ALA A 18 8.79 -12.43 -5.35
CA ALA A 18 8.05 -12.72 -4.12
C ALA A 18 6.93 -13.77 -4.35
N PRO A 19 6.64 -14.66 -3.38
CA PRO A 19 5.64 -15.74 -3.53
C PRO A 19 4.27 -15.26 -4.02
N LYS A 20 3.84 -14.09 -3.57
CA LYS A 20 2.57 -13.48 -4.00
C LYS A 20 2.58 -13.05 -5.47
N THR A 21 3.72 -12.58 -5.97
CA THR A 21 3.91 -12.25 -7.38
C THR A 21 3.93 -13.53 -8.23
N GLN A 22 4.62 -14.57 -7.77
CA GLN A 22 4.63 -15.89 -8.44
C GLN A 22 3.22 -16.45 -8.60
N GLN A 23 2.42 -16.41 -7.52
CA GLN A 23 1.03 -16.86 -7.57
C GLN A 23 0.19 -16.04 -8.55
N ALA A 24 0.36 -14.73 -8.57
CA ALA A 24 -0.37 -13.83 -9.45
C ALA A 24 -0.02 -14.09 -10.93
N TYR A 25 1.27 -14.26 -11.24
CA TYR A 25 1.75 -14.57 -12.59
C TYR A 25 1.27 -15.95 -13.07
N ALA A 26 1.40 -16.98 -12.22
CA ALA A 26 0.87 -18.31 -12.53
C ALA A 26 -0.65 -18.31 -12.74
N THR A 27 -1.38 -17.48 -12.00
CA THR A 27 -2.84 -17.30 -12.18
C THR A 27 -3.15 -16.67 -13.54
N ALA A 28 -2.38 -15.67 -13.97
CA ALA A 28 -2.59 -15.01 -15.26
C ALA A 28 -2.40 -15.99 -16.43
N VAL A 29 -1.33 -16.81 -16.39
CA VAL A 29 -1.08 -17.83 -17.42
C VAL A 29 -2.16 -18.92 -17.39
N ARG A 30 -2.62 -19.34 -16.21
CA ARG A 30 -3.73 -20.28 -16.09
C ARG A 30 -5.02 -19.74 -16.72
N GLN A 31 -5.36 -18.47 -16.47
CA GLN A 31 -6.55 -17.83 -17.05
C GLN A 31 -6.47 -17.74 -18.59
N LEU A 32 -5.28 -17.49 -19.14
CA LEU A 32 -5.05 -17.53 -20.59
C LEU A 32 -5.30 -18.94 -21.15
N ALA A 33 -4.73 -19.97 -20.52
CA ALA A 33 -4.93 -21.37 -20.92
C ALA A 33 -6.41 -21.80 -20.82
N GLU A 34 -7.10 -21.41 -19.75
CA GLU A 34 -8.55 -21.67 -19.56
C GLU A 34 -9.40 -20.98 -20.63
N TYR A 35 -9.03 -19.78 -21.07
CA TYR A 35 -9.76 -19.04 -22.10
C TYR A 35 -9.74 -19.77 -23.46
N TYR A 36 -8.59 -20.34 -23.85
CA TYR A 36 -8.46 -21.07 -25.11
C TYR A 36 -8.70 -22.58 -24.99
N GLY A 37 -8.86 -23.11 -23.77
CA GLY A 37 -9.05 -24.55 -23.55
C GLY A 37 -7.85 -25.41 -23.96
N LYS A 38 -6.63 -24.81 -24.09
CA LYS A 38 -5.41 -25.53 -24.50
C LYS A 38 -4.20 -25.15 -23.66
N SER A 39 -3.13 -25.93 -23.79
CA SER A 39 -1.89 -25.67 -23.07
C SER A 39 -1.29 -24.32 -23.48
N PRO A 40 -0.79 -23.49 -22.54
CA PRO A 40 -0.34 -22.14 -22.86
C PRO A 40 0.88 -22.07 -23.78
N ASP A 41 1.65 -23.14 -23.91
CA ASP A 41 2.77 -23.23 -24.87
C ASP A 41 2.33 -23.43 -26.32
N LEU A 42 1.06 -23.83 -26.53
CA LEU A 42 0.45 -24.01 -27.85
C LEU A 42 -0.31 -22.76 -28.33
N ILE A 43 -0.39 -21.73 -27.52
CA ILE A 43 -1.02 -20.46 -27.88
C ILE A 43 -0.02 -19.65 -28.72
N ASP A 44 -0.46 -19.10 -29.83
CA ASP A 44 0.36 -18.27 -30.72
C ASP A 44 0.28 -16.77 -30.39
N GLU A 45 1.01 -15.97 -31.17
CA GLU A 45 1.11 -14.53 -30.92
C GLU A 45 -0.20 -13.79 -31.25
N ASP A 46 -0.93 -14.21 -32.29
CA ASP A 46 -2.20 -13.60 -32.70
C ASP A 46 -3.29 -13.90 -31.66
N GLU A 47 -3.38 -15.13 -31.18
CA GLU A 47 -4.27 -15.51 -30.10
C GLU A 47 -3.95 -14.73 -28.82
N LEU A 48 -2.67 -14.51 -28.51
CA LEU A 48 -2.31 -13.68 -27.36
C LEU A 48 -2.81 -12.24 -27.52
N ARG A 49 -2.68 -11.68 -28.71
CA ARG A 49 -3.20 -10.33 -29.04
C ARG A 49 -4.72 -10.28 -28.84
N ASP A 50 -5.45 -11.27 -29.34
CA ASP A 50 -6.91 -11.35 -29.22
C ASP A 50 -7.36 -11.52 -27.77
N TYR A 51 -6.63 -12.28 -26.95
CA TYR A 51 -6.89 -12.39 -25.52
C TYR A 51 -6.77 -11.04 -24.81
N PHE A 52 -5.76 -10.21 -25.12
CA PHE A 52 -5.64 -8.90 -24.52
C PHE A 52 -6.71 -7.91 -25.00
N LEU A 53 -7.18 -8.04 -26.26
CA LEU A 53 -8.33 -7.30 -26.76
C LEU A 53 -9.61 -7.71 -26.03
N TYR A 54 -9.83 -9.00 -25.81
CA TYR A 54 -10.91 -9.53 -24.98
C TYR A 54 -10.87 -8.97 -23.55
N LEU A 55 -9.71 -9.01 -22.88
CA LEU A 55 -9.57 -8.46 -21.53
C LEU A 55 -9.93 -6.98 -21.46
N LYS A 56 -9.58 -6.21 -22.49
CA LYS A 56 -9.80 -4.77 -22.57
C LYS A 56 -11.24 -4.41 -22.96
N ASN A 57 -11.78 -5.01 -24.01
CA ASN A 57 -13.01 -4.58 -24.68
C ASN A 57 -14.24 -5.28 -24.14
N GLU A 58 -14.16 -6.60 -23.91
CA GLU A 58 -15.29 -7.44 -23.48
C GLU A 58 -15.31 -7.57 -21.96
N LYS A 59 -14.25 -8.09 -21.37
CA LYS A 59 -14.17 -8.29 -19.92
C LYS A 59 -13.96 -7.00 -19.13
N LYS A 60 -13.50 -5.92 -19.79
CA LYS A 60 -13.31 -4.56 -19.25
C LYS A 60 -12.55 -4.58 -17.91
N VAL A 61 -11.50 -5.39 -17.82
CA VAL A 61 -10.73 -5.53 -16.57
C VAL A 61 -10.05 -4.22 -16.19
N ALA A 62 -9.87 -4.01 -14.87
CA ALA A 62 -9.13 -2.87 -14.38
C ALA A 62 -7.70 -2.86 -14.95
N ARG A 63 -7.15 -1.65 -15.15
CA ARG A 63 -5.79 -1.46 -15.66
C ARG A 63 -4.74 -2.28 -14.89
N SER A 64 -4.80 -2.29 -13.55
CA SER A 64 -3.89 -3.05 -12.71
C SER A 64 -3.94 -4.54 -12.99
N THR A 65 -5.13 -5.08 -13.23
CA THR A 65 -5.35 -6.49 -13.59
C THR A 65 -4.75 -6.79 -14.97
N CYS A 66 -4.99 -5.89 -15.95
CA CYS A 66 -4.40 -6.04 -17.29
C CYS A 66 -2.86 -5.97 -17.24
N THR A 67 -2.28 -5.02 -16.47
CA THR A 67 -0.83 -4.93 -16.26
C THR A 67 -0.27 -6.19 -15.61
N GLN A 68 -0.96 -6.74 -14.60
CA GLN A 68 -0.55 -7.96 -13.92
C GLN A 68 -0.60 -9.17 -14.85
N ALA A 69 -1.66 -9.29 -15.67
CA ALA A 69 -1.77 -10.33 -16.69
C ALA A 69 -0.62 -10.21 -17.70
N LEU A 70 -0.36 -9.00 -18.21
CA LEU A 70 0.73 -8.74 -19.15
C LEU A 70 2.10 -9.16 -18.55
N CYS A 71 2.42 -8.72 -17.34
CA CYS A 71 3.68 -9.07 -16.71
C CYS A 71 3.84 -10.58 -16.50
N GLY A 72 2.79 -11.27 -16.06
CA GLY A 72 2.83 -12.72 -15.82
C GLY A 72 2.94 -13.53 -17.10
N ILE A 73 2.16 -13.18 -18.12
CA ILE A 73 2.17 -13.85 -19.42
C ILE A 73 3.49 -13.56 -20.15
N LYS A 74 3.95 -12.30 -20.15
CA LYS A 74 5.26 -11.92 -20.72
C LYS A 74 6.40 -12.70 -20.06
N PHE A 75 6.40 -12.81 -18.73
CA PHE A 75 7.40 -13.61 -18.02
C PHE A 75 7.39 -15.07 -18.48
N PHE A 76 6.22 -15.69 -18.61
CA PHE A 76 6.09 -17.07 -19.05
C PHE A 76 6.67 -17.30 -20.46
N TYR A 77 6.28 -16.46 -21.42
CA TYR A 77 6.76 -16.64 -22.80
C TYR A 77 8.24 -16.28 -22.94
N GLU A 78 8.69 -15.15 -22.39
CA GLU A 78 10.08 -14.69 -22.57
C GLU A 78 11.09 -15.45 -21.71
N LYS A 79 10.74 -15.79 -20.46
CA LYS A 79 11.69 -16.40 -19.51
C LYS A 79 11.57 -17.91 -19.44
N THR A 80 10.36 -18.45 -19.41
CA THR A 80 10.16 -19.90 -19.29
C THR A 80 10.19 -20.62 -20.65
N LEU A 81 9.55 -20.05 -21.68
CA LEU A 81 9.52 -20.63 -23.03
C LEU A 81 10.61 -20.10 -23.96
N GLN A 82 11.34 -19.05 -23.58
CA GLN A 82 12.38 -18.38 -24.38
C GLN A 82 11.85 -17.87 -25.75
N ARG A 83 10.57 -17.42 -25.79
CA ARG A 83 9.93 -16.85 -26.97
C ARG A 83 9.81 -15.34 -26.82
N GLN A 84 10.27 -14.58 -27.81
CA GLN A 84 10.13 -13.13 -27.86
C GLN A 84 9.06 -12.74 -28.86
N TRP A 85 8.00 -12.08 -28.38
CA TRP A 85 6.87 -11.65 -29.20
C TRP A 85 6.72 -10.13 -29.20
N ARG A 86 6.50 -9.55 -30.38
CA ARG A 86 6.33 -8.08 -30.54
C ARG A 86 5.05 -7.56 -29.91
N THR A 87 4.03 -8.40 -29.81
CA THR A 87 2.75 -8.06 -29.18
C THR A 87 2.90 -7.53 -27.77
N PHE A 88 3.89 -8.00 -26.98
CA PHE A 88 4.13 -7.48 -25.64
C PHE A 88 4.52 -6.00 -25.58
N ASP A 89 5.11 -5.47 -26.63
CA ASP A 89 5.49 -4.06 -26.72
C ASP A 89 4.33 -3.15 -27.15
N LEU A 90 3.32 -3.73 -27.82
CA LEU A 90 2.10 -3.04 -28.25
C LEU A 90 1.09 -2.87 -27.10
N ILE A 91 1.09 -3.78 -26.11
CA ILE A 91 0.13 -3.77 -25.02
C ILE A 91 0.53 -2.73 -23.97
N ARG A 92 -0.09 -1.56 -24.07
CA ARG A 92 0.13 -0.46 -23.11
C ARG A 92 -1.16 -0.15 -22.35
N PRO A 93 -1.33 -0.69 -21.12
CA PRO A 93 -2.47 -0.32 -20.29
C PRO A 93 -2.45 1.18 -20.01
N GLY A 94 -3.52 1.90 -20.36
CA GLY A 94 -3.59 3.35 -20.27
C GLY A 94 -3.23 3.91 -18.89
N LYS A 95 -2.53 5.03 -18.81
CA LYS A 95 -2.15 5.69 -17.55
C LYS A 95 -3.32 6.55 -17.05
N ALA A 96 -4.17 6.04 -16.19
CA ALA A 96 -5.11 6.88 -15.46
C ALA A 96 -4.48 7.29 -14.11
N HIS A 97 -4.13 8.55 -13.95
CA HIS A 97 -3.72 9.12 -12.66
C HIS A 97 -4.99 9.53 -11.89
N LYS A 98 -5.54 8.61 -11.09
CA LYS A 98 -6.55 8.99 -10.09
C LYS A 98 -5.82 9.43 -8.83
N LEU A 99 -6.15 10.63 -8.35
CA LEU A 99 -5.69 11.07 -7.04
C LEU A 99 -6.23 10.12 -5.96
N PRO A 100 -5.43 9.79 -4.95
CA PRO A 100 -5.88 8.94 -3.86
C PRO A 100 -6.99 9.63 -3.06
N VAL A 101 -7.95 8.82 -2.59
CA VAL A 101 -8.94 9.29 -1.62
C VAL A 101 -8.22 9.59 -0.31
N VAL A 102 -8.54 10.74 0.28
CA VAL A 102 -8.04 11.18 1.61
C VAL A 102 -9.24 11.39 2.53
N LEU A 103 -9.13 10.86 3.74
CA LEU A 103 -10.05 11.14 4.83
C LEU A 103 -9.53 12.35 5.60
N SER A 104 -10.40 13.27 6.03
CA SER A 104 -10.03 14.31 6.97
C SER A 104 -9.67 13.71 8.35
N ILE A 105 -9.02 14.47 9.22
CA ILE A 105 -8.71 14.04 10.59
C ILE A 105 -10.00 13.66 11.34
N ALA A 106 -11.06 14.45 11.20
CA ALA A 106 -12.36 14.16 11.81
C ALA A 106 -12.99 12.86 11.29
N GLU A 107 -12.92 12.62 9.97
CA GLU A 107 -13.41 11.36 9.36
C GLU A 107 -12.60 10.16 9.84
N VAL A 108 -11.26 10.28 9.96
CA VAL A 108 -10.42 9.20 10.51
C VAL A 108 -10.82 8.90 11.95
N HIS A 109 -10.98 9.92 12.79
CA HIS A 109 -11.42 9.75 14.18
C HIS A 109 -12.80 9.10 14.25
N ALA A 110 -13.75 9.53 13.44
CA ALA A 110 -15.07 8.92 13.36
C ALA A 110 -14.97 7.42 13.03
N VAL A 111 -14.26 7.04 11.96
CA VAL A 111 -14.09 5.63 11.58
C VAL A 111 -13.43 4.81 12.70
N LEU A 112 -12.36 5.31 13.30
CA LEU A 112 -11.65 4.58 14.37
C LEU A 112 -12.49 4.43 15.64
N SER A 113 -13.41 5.37 15.95
CA SER A 113 -14.30 5.29 17.12
C SER A 113 -15.35 4.20 17.00
N TYR A 114 -15.80 3.86 15.77
CA TYR A 114 -16.75 2.78 15.52
C TYR A 114 -16.11 1.37 15.54
N LEU A 115 -14.82 1.25 15.71
CA LEU A 115 -14.14 -0.04 15.84
C LEU A 115 -14.39 -0.63 17.24
N ARG A 116 -15.34 -1.55 17.35
CA ARG A 116 -15.76 -2.15 18.62
C ARG A 116 -14.71 -3.11 19.22
N GLN A 117 -13.98 -3.84 18.36
CA GLN A 117 -12.98 -4.81 18.83
C GLN A 117 -11.65 -4.12 19.12
N PRO A 118 -11.11 -4.23 20.36
CA PRO A 118 -9.85 -3.59 20.75
C PRO A 118 -8.67 -3.93 19.84
N ALA A 119 -8.60 -5.19 19.35
CA ALA A 119 -7.56 -5.65 18.43
C ALA A 119 -7.53 -4.85 17.12
N TYR A 120 -8.69 -4.66 16.50
CA TYR A 120 -8.77 -3.90 15.23
C TYR A 120 -8.59 -2.41 15.47
N ARG A 121 -9.09 -1.88 16.59
CA ARG A 121 -8.90 -0.48 16.97
C ARG A 121 -7.41 -0.19 17.14
N ALA A 122 -6.68 -0.96 17.95
CA ALA A 122 -5.26 -0.77 18.16
C ALA A 122 -4.45 -0.93 16.86
N CYS A 123 -4.75 -1.96 16.04
CA CYS A 123 -4.09 -2.19 14.77
C CYS A 123 -4.30 -1.04 13.77
N LEU A 124 -5.54 -0.58 13.59
CA LEU A 124 -5.84 0.49 12.64
C LEU A 124 -5.35 1.85 13.14
N SER A 125 -5.34 2.08 14.46
CA SER A 125 -4.77 3.29 15.04
C SER A 125 -3.26 3.39 14.82
N VAL A 126 -2.50 2.30 14.98
CA VAL A 126 -1.06 2.33 14.69
C VAL A 126 -0.79 2.42 13.19
N ILE A 127 -1.61 1.79 12.35
CA ILE A 127 -1.52 1.93 10.89
C ILE A 127 -1.68 3.40 10.47
N TYR A 128 -2.65 4.09 11.03
CA TYR A 128 -2.84 5.52 10.76
C TYR A 128 -1.76 6.36 11.43
N GLY A 129 -1.52 6.21 12.73
CA GLY A 129 -0.58 7.06 13.48
C GLY A 129 0.87 6.98 12.99
N CYS A 130 1.26 5.87 12.39
CA CYS A 130 2.63 5.64 11.88
C CYS A 130 2.69 5.47 10.34
N GLY A 131 1.60 5.67 9.62
CA GLY A 131 1.55 5.57 8.17
C GLY A 131 1.93 4.19 7.60
N LEU A 132 1.61 3.10 8.31
CA LEU A 132 2.04 1.75 7.96
C LEU A 132 1.22 1.15 6.81
N ARG A 133 1.82 0.20 6.08
CA ARG A 133 1.06 -0.71 5.22
C ARG A 133 0.27 -1.70 6.09
N LEU A 134 -0.86 -2.20 5.59
CA LEU A 134 -1.70 -3.17 6.31
C LEU A 134 -0.89 -4.35 6.86
N LEU A 135 -0.06 -4.97 6.04
CA LEU A 135 0.74 -6.12 6.47
C LEU A 135 1.84 -5.71 7.46
N GLU A 136 2.46 -4.57 7.30
CA GLU A 136 3.45 -4.04 8.26
C GLU A 136 2.80 -3.86 9.64
N GLY A 137 1.61 -3.22 9.70
CA GLY A 137 0.88 -3.03 10.96
C GLY A 137 0.47 -4.34 11.63
N ILE A 138 -0.03 -5.31 10.85
CA ILE A 138 -0.45 -6.62 11.39
C ILE A 138 0.74 -7.44 11.90
N GLN A 139 1.89 -7.36 11.22
CA GLN A 139 3.08 -8.17 11.50
C GLN A 139 3.98 -7.56 12.58
N LEU A 140 3.61 -6.42 13.18
CA LEU A 140 4.38 -5.82 14.27
C LEU A 140 4.59 -6.83 15.41
N GLN A 141 5.82 -6.87 15.88
CA GLN A 141 6.23 -7.62 17.06
C GLN A 141 6.39 -6.68 18.25
N VAL A 142 6.29 -7.21 19.46
CA VAL A 142 6.47 -6.45 20.69
C VAL A 142 7.86 -5.78 20.74
N GLN A 143 8.88 -6.49 20.27
CA GLN A 143 10.27 -6.02 20.19
C GLN A 143 10.52 -4.94 19.13
N ASP A 144 9.56 -4.69 18.24
CA ASP A 144 9.67 -3.62 17.25
C ASP A 144 9.35 -2.23 17.82
N ILE A 145 8.84 -2.18 19.05
CA ILE A 145 8.50 -0.93 19.75
C ILE A 145 9.71 -0.47 20.56
N ASP A 146 10.36 0.60 20.11
CA ASP A 146 11.36 1.32 20.94
C ASP A 146 10.66 2.47 21.68
N SER A 147 10.24 2.18 22.91
CA SER A 147 9.54 3.17 23.74
C SER A 147 10.46 4.23 24.32
N SER A 148 11.78 4.04 24.32
CA SER A 148 12.75 5.03 24.77
C SER A 148 12.99 6.10 23.71
N ARG A 149 13.00 5.70 22.44
CA ARG A 149 13.17 6.59 21.27
C ARG A 149 11.85 7.01 20.63
N MET A 150 10.73 6.51 21.15
CA MET A 150 9.40 6.72 20.57
C MET A 150 9.35 6.44 19.07
N CYS A 151 9.79 5.24 18.67
CA CYS A 151 9.75 4.81 17.28
C CYS A 151 9.39 3.32 17.12
N LEU A 152 8.94 2.96 15.92
CA LEU A 152 8.69 1.60 15.49
C LEU A 152 9.76 1.18 14.49
N HIS A 153 10.33 -0.01 14.68
CA HIS A 153 11.18 -0.68 13.71
C HIS A 153 10.33 -1.50 12.73
N ILE A 154 10.24 -1.08 11.49
CA ILE A 154 9.52 -1.80 10.44
C ILE A 154 10.53 -2.66 9.68
N ARG A 155 10.46 -3.96 9.92
CA ARG A 155 11.33 -4.95 9.31
C ARG A 155 10.82 -5.36 7.94
N GLN A 156 11.75 -5.66 7.02
CA GLN A 156 11.47 -6.25 5.71
C GLN A 156 10.32 -5.56 4.96
N GLY A 157 10.31 -4.24 4.97
CA GLY A 157 9.37 -3.44 4.19
C GLY A 157 9.45 -3.79 2.69
N LYS A 158 8.65 -3.12 1.85
CA LYS A 158 8.67 -3.35 0.40
C LYS A 158 10.09 -3.19 -0.16
N GLY A 159 10.64 -4.25 -0.74
CA GLY A 159 12.04 -4.32 -1.22
C GLY A 159 13.03 -4.75 -0.14
N ASN A 160 12.56 -5.42 0.91
CA ASN A 160 13.39 -5.97 2.00
C ASN A 160 14.26 -4.93 2.73
N LYS A 161 13.74 -3.68 2.87
CA LYS A 161 14.44 -2.59 3.55
C LYS A 161 13.79 -2.30 4.89
N ASP A 162 14.61 -2.24 5.93
CA ASP A 162 14.21 -1.83 7.26
C ASP A 162 14.11 -0.31 7.34
N ARG A 163 13.22 0.17 8.20
CA ARG A 163 13.10 1.60 8.51
C ARG A 163 12.53 1.82 9.90
N TYR A 164 12.82 2.98 10.46
CA TYR A 164 12.19 3.48 11.68
C TYR A 164 11.13 4.51 11.35
N VAL A 165 10.01 4.47 12.08
CA VAL A 165 8.89 5.41 11.94
C VAL A 165 8.58 5.98 13.32
N PRO A 166 8.36 7.30 13.46
CA PRO A 166 7.96 7.89 14.73
C PRO A 166 6.68 7.23 15.26
N LEU A 167 6.66 6.97 16.58
CA LEU A 167 5.51 6.45 17.31
C LEU A 167 4.87 7.61 18.08
N PRO A 168 3.63 8.01 17.77
CA PRO A 168 2.96 9.07 18.51
C PRO A 168 2.72 8.70 19.97
N ASP A 169 2.84 9.70 20.88
CA ASP A 169 2.73 9.53 22.33
C ASP A 169 1.42 8.88 22.78
N ASN A 170 0.32 9.18 22.10
CA ASN A 170 -1.00 8.61 22.39
C ASN A 170 -1.21 7.19 21.85
N VAL A 171 -0.38 6.72 20.90
CA VAL A 171 -0.48 5.37 20.34
C VAL A 171 0.18 4.34 21.25
N LEU A 172 1.31 4.67 21.88
CA LEU A 172 2.02 3.74 22.75
C LEU A 172 1.16 3.23 23.94
N PRO A 173 0.44 4.07 24.71
CA PRO A 173 -0.46 3.60 25.76
C PRO A 173 -1.57 2.68 25.23
N LEU A 174 -2.14 3.00 24.06
CA LEU A 174 -3.15 2.16 23.42
C LEU A 174 -2.61 0.78 23.08
N LEU A 175 -1.39 0.69 22.54
CA LEU A 175 -0.75 -0.58 22.22
C LEU A 175 -0.42 -1.39 23.49
N ARG A 176 0.06 -0.73 24.54
CA ARG A 176 0.32 -1.35 25.85
C ARG A 176 -0.96 -1.90 26.48
N ALA A 177 -2.02 -1.11 26.51
CA ALA A 177 -3.32 -1.52 27.05
C ALA A 177 -3.87 -2.75 26.28
N TYR A 178 -3.76 -2.75 24.96
CA TYR A 178 -4.16 -3.89 24.15
C TYR A 178 -3.28 -5.11 24.41
N TRP A 179 -1.94 -4.97 24.44
CA TRP A 179 -1.01 -6.06 24.69
C TRP A 179 -1.25 -6.74 26.06
N LEU A 180 -1.60 -5.98 27.08
CA LEU A 180 -1.93 -6.51 28.42
C LEU A 180 -3.12 -7.49 28.38
N THR A 181 -4.00 -7.42 27.39
CA THR A 181 -5.16 -8.32 27.27
C THR A 181 -4.78 -9.75 26.85
N HIS A 182 -3.62 -9.95 26.22
CA HIS A 182 -3.20 -11.26 25.71
C HIS A 182 -1.76 -11.63 26.06
N ARG A 183 -0.89 -10.66 26.37
CA ARG A 183 0.53 -10.83 26.78
C ARG A 183 1.33 -11.79 25.90
N HIS A 184 1.04 -11.78 24.58
CA HIS A 184 1.76 -12.63 23.65
C HIS A 184 3.24 -12.23 23.56
N PRO A 185 4.22 -13.16 23.65
CA PRO A 185 5.64 -12.81 23.77
C PRO A 185 6.21 -12.15 22.50
N THR A 186 5.69 -12.52 21.32
CA THR A 186 6.25 -12.11 20.04
C THR A 186 5.35 -11.13 19.31
N TYR A 187 4.08 -11.53 19.05
CA TYR A 187 3.19 -10.76 18.17
C TYR A 187 2.41 -9.70 18.95
N LEU A 188 2.43 -8.48 18.43
CA LEU A 188 1.58 -7.41 18.96
C LEU A 188 0.09 -7.66 18.63
N PHE A 189 -0.17 -8.25 17.46
CA PHE A 189 -1.52 -8.58 16.98
C PHE A 189 -1.64 -10.09 16.65
N PRO A 190 -1.67 -10.96 17.67
CA PRO A 190 -1.77 -12.41 17.48
C PRO A 190 -3.14 -12.81 16.89
N ALA A 191 -3.17 -13.89 16.11
CA ALA A 191 -4.41 -14.50 15.66
C ALA A 191 -5.21 -15.04 16.87
N LYS A 192 -6.53 -14.90 16.81
CA LYS A 192 -7.40 -15.53 17.83
C LYS A 192 -7.61 -17.00 17.48
N ILE A 193 -6.97 -17.90 18.24
CA ILE A 193 -7.15 -19.35 18.13
C ILE A 193 -7.76 -19.83 19.44
N LYS A 194 -8.93 -20.52 19.38
CA LYS A 194 -9.54 -21.10 20.56
C LYS A 194 -8.61 -22.14 21.18
N GLY A 195 -8.26 -21.96 22.47
CA GLY A 195 -7.56 -22.96 23.29
C GLY A 195 -6.07 -23.19 22.97
N ARG A 196 -5.43 -22.36 22.12
CA ARG A 196 -4.00 -22.47 21.80
C ARG A 196 -3.33 -21.10 21.71
N ALA A 197 -2.03 -21.03 22.04
CA ALA A 197 -1.22 -19.86 21.75
C ALA A 197 -1.17 -19.60 20.24
N ALA A 198 -1.28 -18.35 19.84
CA ALA A 198 -1.22 -17.99 18.43
C ALA A 198 0.19 -18.20 17.89
N THR A 199 0.32 -18.90 16.79
CA THR A 199 1.59 -19.06 16.06
C THR A 199 1.70 -18.09 14.87
N THR A 200 0.66 -17.32 14.63
CA THR A 200 0.54 -16.38 13.51
C THR A 200 -0.12 -15.09 13.95
N THR A 201 -0.03 -14.06 13.11
CA THR A 201 -0.70 -12.78 13.31
C THR A 201 -2.16 -12.80 12.84
N MET A 202 -2.94 -11.79 13.21
CA MET A 202 -4.33 -11.65 12.76
C MET A 202 -4.44 -11.62 11.23
N CYS A 203 -5.58 -12.07 10.70
CA CYS A 203 -5.82 -12.14 9.26
C CYS A 203 -6.05 -10.76 8.65
N PRO A 204 -5.36 -10.39 7.54
CA PRO A 204 -5.55 -9.13 6.84
C PRO A 204 -7.00 -8.87 6.41
N SER A 205 -7.72 -9.90 5.96
CA SER A 205 -9.12 -9.79 5.55
C SER A 205 -10.05 -9.46 6.72
N GLY A 206 -9.72 -9.88 7.94
CA GLY A 206 -10.45 -9.51 9.16
C GLY A 206 -10.33 -8.01 9.44
N VAL A 207 -9.11 -7.45 9.36
CA VAL A 207 -8.86 -6.02 9.55
C VAL A 207 -9.56 -5.19 8.49
N GLN A 208 -9.51 -5.63 7.21
CA GLN A 208 -10.20 -4.94 6.11
C GLN A 208 -11.72 -4.94 6.26
N ARG A 209 -12.30 -6.07 6.71
CA ARG A 209 -13.76 -6.15 6.98
C ARG A 209 -14.17 -5.27 8.15
N ALA A 210 -13.38 -5.26 9.23
CA ALA A 210 -13.63 -4.40 10.39
C ALA A 210 -13.57 -2.91 10.01
N PHE A 211 -12.57 -2.51 9.22
CA PHE A 211 -12.46 -1.14 8.70
C PHE A 211 -13.68 -0.78 7.82
N LYS A 212 -14.08 -1.67 6.90
CA LYS A 212 -15.22 -1.42 6.02
C LYS A 212 -16.53 -1.27 6.80
N ALA A 213 -16.76 -2.09 7.80
CA ALA A 213 -17.94 -1.99 8.67
C ALA A 213 -17.93 -0.67 9.45
N ALA A 214 -16.80 -0.31 10.09
CA ALA A 214 -16.65 0.96 10.81
C ALA A 214 -16.84 2.18 9.89
N LEU A 215 -16.32 2.12 8.65
CA LEU A 215 -16.52 3.17 7.65
C LEU A 215 -18.01 3.37 7.31
N GLN A 216 -18.76 2.28 7.15
CA GLN A 216 -20.20 2.34 6.88
C GLN A 216 -20.98 2.89 8.08
N GLU A 217 -20.67 2.43 9.30
CA GLU A 217 -21.33 2.86 10.54
C GLU A 217 -21.00 4.31 10.90
N SER A 218 -19.82 4.82 10.54
CA SER A 218 -19.39 6.20 10.85
C SER A 218 -20.07 7.29 10.02
N GLY A 219 -20.85 6.93 8.99
CA GLY A 219 -21.49 7.88 8.09
C GLY A 219 -20.54 8.57 7.11
N VAL A 220 -19.30 8.10 6.99
CA VAL A 220 -18.33 8.65 6.03
C VAL A 220 -18.59 8.11 4.63
N HIS A 221 -19.09 8.96 3.72
CA HIS A 221 -19.46 8.60 2.35
C HIS A 221 -18.30 8.70 1.36
N LYS A 222 -17.15 8.11 1.70
CA LYS A 222 -15.97 8.05 0.82
C LYS A 222 -15.60 6.60 0.51
N ALA A 223 -15.17 6.32 -0.72
CA ALA A 223 -14.66 5.01 -1.11
C ALA A 223 -13.27 4.77 -0.51
N ALA A 224 -13.20 4.50 0.78
CA ALA A 224 -11.97 4.34 1.53
C ALA A 224 -11.65 2.88 1.85
N SER A 225 -10.38 2.59 2.02
CA SER A 225 -9.83 1.31 2.43
C SER A 225 -8.79 1.50 3.55
N VAL A 226 -8.28 0.44 4.14
CA VAL A 226 -7.18 0.55 5.13
C VAL A 226 -5.98 1.30 4.54
N HIS A 227 -5.71 1.16 3.25
CA HIS A 227 -4.62 1.90 2.61
C HIS A 227 -4.88 3.42 2.55
N THR A 228 -6.14 3.82 2.54
CA THR A 228 -6.55 5.24 2.62
C THR A 228 -6.09 5.90 3.93
N LEU A 229 -6.04 5.17 5.05
CA LEU A 229 -5.50 5.69 6.31
C LEU A 229 -4.04 6.15 6.16
N ARG A 230 -3.24 5.36 5.46
CA ARG A 230 -1.84 5.69 5.18
C ARG A 230 -1.72 6.89 4.21
N HIS A 231 -2.60 7.00 3.21
CA HIS A 231 -2.65 8.18 2.33
C HIS A 231 -3.03 9.43 3.13
N SER A 232 -4.06 9.33 3.97
CA SER A 232 -4.51 10.42 4.82
C SER A 232 -3.41 10.88 5.79
N TRP A 233 -2.69 9.94 6.43
CA TRP A 233 -1.55 10.26 7.29
C TRP A 233 -0.48 11.07 6.55
N ALA A 234 -0.09 10.64 5.33
CA ALA A 234 0.93 11.36 4.57
C ALA A 234 0.47 12.77 4.16
N THR A 235 -0.80 12.92 3.78
CA THR A 235 -1.41 14.22 3.44
C THR A 235 -1.46 15.13 4.66
N HIS A 236 -1.94 14.62 5.82
CA HIS A 236 -2.03 15.41 7.05
C HIS A 236 -0.66 15.87 7.56
N LEU A 237 0.38 15.03 7.45
CA LEU A 237 1.74 15.46 7.81
C LEU A 237 2.28 16.54 6.86
N LEU A 238 1.98 16.43 5.58
CA LEU A 238 2.39 17.43 4.60
C LEU A 238 1.65 18.76 4.86
N GLU A 239 0.35 18.71 5.18
CA GLU A 239 -0.45 19.87 5.59
C GLU A 239 0.07 20.50 6.89
N ALA A 240 0.60 19.67 7.79
CA ALA A 240 1.26 20.14 9.02
C ALA A 240 2.69 20.67 8.80
N GLY A 241 3.16 20.78 7.54
CA GLY A 241 4.47 21.32 7.19
C GLY A 241 5.64 20.34 7.33
N VAL A 242 5.38 19.05 7.52
CA VAL A 242 6.46 18.04 7.59
C VAL A 242 7.11 17.87 6.22
N ASN A 243 8.44 17.87 6.20
CA ASN A 243 9.21 17.73 4.98
C ASN A 243 8.86 16.46 4.20
N LEU A 244 8.58 16.61 2.90
CA LEU A 244 8.18 15.52 2.00
C LEU A 244 9.21 14.37 1.98
N ARG A 245 10.49 14.66 2.12
CA ARG A 245 11.56 13.65 2.18
C ARG A 245 11.47 12.78 3.43
N LEU A 246 11.14 13.35 4.58
CA LEU A 246 10.92 12.59 5.82
C LEU A 246 9.70 11.68 5.67
N ILE A 247 8.59 12.21 5.13
CA ILE A 247 7.39 11.42 4.84
C ILE A 247 7.74 10.25 3.92
N GLN A 248 8.52 10.49 2.84
CA GLN A 248 8.98 9.45 1.93
C GLN A 248 9.76 8.34 2.65
N ILE A 249 10.72 8.71 3.51
CA ILE A 249 11.54 7.77 4.28
C ILE A 249 10.66 6.93 5.21
N TRP A 250 9.80 7.56 6.00
CA TRP A 250 8.89 6.87 6.92
C TRP A 250 7.88 5.97 6.20
N MET A 251 7.41 6.37 5.02
CA MET A 251 6.56 5.53 4.20
C MET A 251 7.33 4.38 3.52
N GLY A 252 8.65 4.46 3.41
CA GLY A 252 9.45 3.49 2.66
C GLY A 252 9.06 3.46 1.17
N HIS A 253 8.98 4.64 0.54
CA HIS A 253 8.82 4.78 -0.90
C HIS A 253 10.19 4.85 -1.57
N ASN A 254 10.45 3.95 -2.52
CA ASN A 254 11.71 3.92 -3.27
C ASN A 254 11.87 5.13 -4.19
N SER A 255 10.77 5.75 -4.64
CA SER A 255 10.77 6.93 -5.51
C SER A 255 10.07 8.09 -4.83
N LEU A 256 10.65 9.29 -4.93
CA LEU A 256 10.02 10.53 -4.47
C LEU A 256 8.73 10.81 -5.23
N GLN A 257 8.63 10.43 -6.51
CA GLN A 257 7.42 10.56 -7.32
C GLN A 257 6.21 9.87 -6.71
N THR A 258 6.41 8.75 -6.01
CA THR A 258 5.33 8.05 -5.29
C THR A 258 4.79 8.87 -4.11
N THR A 259 5.60 9.74 -3.52
CA THR A 259 5.20 10.61 -2.41
C THR A 259 4.72 11.98 -2.92
N ALA A 260 5.23 12.43 -4.04
CA ALA A 260 4.83 13.70 -4.67
C ALA A 260 3.34 13.75 -5.08
N ILE A 261 2.65 12.61 -5.18
CA ILE A 261 1.20 12.60 -5.41
C ILE A 261 0.41 13.34 -4.31
N TYR A 262 0.96 13.43 -3.10
CA TYR A 262 0.31 14.13 -1.99
C TYR A 262 0.43 15.65 -2.09
N THR A 263 1.43 16.19 -2.82
CA THR A 263 1.58 17.65 -3.00
C THR A 263 0.43 18.27 -3.79
N HIS A 264 -0.23 17.49 -4.65
CA HIS A 264 -1.43 17.95 -5.38
C HIS A 264 -2.71 17.97 -4.54
N LEU A 265 -2.65 17.48 -3.29
CA LEU A 265 -3.81 17.36 -2.40
C LEU A 265 -3.81 18.44 -1.30
N THR A 266 -2.74 19.24 -1.18
CA THR A 266 -2.55 20.18 -0.09
C THR A 266 -2.58 21.63 -0.57
N ARG A 267 -3.69 22.35 -0.33
CA ARG A 267 -3.75 23.82 -0.49
C ARG A 267 -2.97 24.56 0.62
N PRO A 268 -2.97 24.11 1.90
CA PRO A 268 -2.23 24.79 2.96
C PRO A 268 -0.72 24.87 2.77
N ALA A 269 -0.12 23.96 1.97
CA ALA A 269 1.31 24.01 1.69
C ALA A 269 1.73 25.22 0.86
N GLU A 270 0.86 25.69 -0.05
CA GLU A 270 1.10 26.92 -0.84
C GLU A 270 1.02 28.17 0.02
N GLU A 271 0.07 28.23 0.97
CA GLU A 271 -0.06 29.35 1.90
C GLU A 271 1.10 29.42 2.90
N VAL A 272 1.59 28.26 3.39
CA VAL A 272 2.79 28.18 4.24
C VAL A 272 4.03 28.60 3.46
N ALA A 273 4.17 28.16 2.22
CA ALA A 273 5.27 28.57 1.35
C ALA A 273 5.23 30.06 1.05
N ALA A 274 4.06 30.64 0.73
CA ALA A 274 3.90 32.06 0.52
C ALA A 274 4.27 32.88 1.75
N ARG A 275 3.85 32.46 2.95
CA ARG A 275 4.25 33.10 4.20
C ARG A 275 5.75 33.02 4.43
N ALA A 276 6.37 31.87 4.19
CA ALA A 276 7.82 31.71 4.31
C ALA A 276 8.58 32.59 3.30
N ILE A 277 8.11 32.71 2.06
CA ILE A 277 8.68 33.62 1.06
C ILE A 277 8.56 35.06 1.54
N ASN A 278 7.40 35.48 2.02
CA ASN A 278 7.19 36.84 2.52
C ASN A 278 8.08 37.13 3.73
N GLN A 279 8.30 36.15 4.62
CA GLN A 279 9.19 36.30 5.76
C GLN A 279 10.66 36.45 5.34
N VAL A 280 11.13 35.67 4.37
CA VAL A 280 12.48 35.79 3.81
C VAL A 280 12.66 37.13 3.09
N MET A 281 11.60 37.64 2.43
CA MET A 281 11.64 38.89 1.70
C MET A 281 11.49 40.12 2.61
N ALA A 282 10.92 39.98 3.82
CA ALA A 282 10.75 41.06 4.77
C ALA A 282 12.10 41.66 5.26
N ASP A 283 13.15 40.86 5.28
CA ASP A 283 14.48 41.24 5.74
C ASP A 283 15.37 41.85 4.61
N LEU A 284 14.84 42.01 3.40
CA LEU A 284 15.58 42.59 2.28
C LEU A 284 15.55 44.14 2.36
N PRO A 285 16.71 44.82 2.53
CA PRO A 285 16.75 46.27 2.62
C PRO A 285 16.36 46.90 1.27
N GLY A 286 15.46 47.88 1.30
CA GLY A 286 15.11 48.72 0.16
C GLY A 286 13.87 48.33 -0.65
N LEU A 287 13.07 47.36 -0.20
CA LEU A 287 11.74 47.14 -0.79
C LEU A 287 10.70 48.03 -0.09
N PRO A 288 9.87 48.77 -0.86
CA PRO A 288 8.80 49.56 -0.26
C PRO A 288 7.76 48.65 0.39
N THR A 289 7.53 48.85 1.69
CA THR A 289 6.53 48.08 2.46
C THR A 289 5.08 48.55 2.20
N ASP A 290 4.89 49.71 1.57
CA ASP A 290 3.58 50.39 1.49
C ASP A 290 3.31 51.03 0.11
N ALA A 291 3.52 50.33 -1.01
CA ALA A 291 3.03 50.81 -2.30
C ALA A 291 1.59 50.33 -2.56
N PRO A 292 0.56 51.20 -2.58
CA PRO A 292 -0.76 50.81 -3.01
C PRO A 292 -0.72 50.48 -4.54
N TRP A 293 -1.25 49.33 -4.90
CA TRP A 293 -1.50 48.90 -6.27
C TRP A 293 -2.80 49.52 -6.79
#